data_76b661df02a7a28f7e71db242ac17360
#
_entry.id   76b661df02a7a28f7e71db242ac17360
#
_cell.length_a   1.000
_cell.length_b   1.000
_cell.length_c   1.000
_cell.angle_alpha   90.00
_cell.angle_beta   90.00
_cell.angle_gamma   90.00
#
_symmetry.space_group_name_H-M   'P 1'
#
loop_
_entity.id
_entity.type
_entity.pdbx_description
1 polymer ?
#
loop_
_entity_poly.entity_id
_entity_poly.type
_entity_poly.pdbx_seq_one_letter_code
_entity_poly.pdbx_strand_id
1 'polypeptide(L)'
;MTPRAGMPPRSPGLAHVARPRLLILLALLVPAAIVLAVPALTPTKALFPNQGDVGLYLEDARAIVAGHTPYTEVPLEYPPLALVPMVVPYVAAQLFGNVTLDAYKWAFAGWEAVLVLVLGLVLVRIARLRGLETRWRDPGWLVAVRLPGLVAGAALAIAWRFDLFAAVLLAIALWAALANRPIWAGIALGLGVLAKLYPLAAGPALALAWFAPRDDDRLIRFGGATAATIALGLAPFVVVAGPEALTFLSYQALRGLQIESIGGGLVLLGGLISGSPVETDAPFKAIEVVSPWARPILALLPLLTIAGFATLAWLGLRRLRATLAGGGSIPAVTIVQLAAAGVLVLLVTSKVFSIQYVVWIVPFAALLDGRKFWLAAAIVALTIPIHPLLYDRLVAQDALPVLVLNLRNALLVGLTLWLVIDMGLRRALPESQMRDGTPAMTG
;
A
#
# COMPACT_ATOMS: atom_id res chain seq x y z
N MET A 1 -50.77 45.76 22.53
CA MET A 1 -49.53 45.40 21.79
C MET A 1 -49.16 43.99 22.21
N THR A 2 -49.47 42.99 21.37
CA THR A 2 -49.13 41.58 21.60
C THR A 2 -47.76 41.29 20.90
N PRO A 3 -46.83 40.60 21.56
CA PRO A 3 -45.54 40.27 20.93
C PRO A 3 -45.76 39.14 19.89
N ARG A 4 -45.23 39.40 18.66
CA ARG A 4 -45.16 38.40 17.60
C ARG A 4 -44.26 37.23 18.01
N ALA A 5 -44.81 36.02 18.02
CA ALA A 5 -44.07 34.80 18.18
C ALA A 5 -43.04 34.63 17.02
N GLY A 6 -41.77 34.55 17.39
CA GLY A 6 -40.68 34.27 16.45
C GLY A 6 -40.84 32.87 15.85
N MET A 7 -40.74 32.77 14.51
CA MET A 7 -40.65 31.45 13.84
C MET A 7 -39.38 30.71 14.30
N PRO A 8 -39.46 29.41 14.57
CA PRO A 8 -38.27 28.59 14.83
C PRO A 8 -37.33 28.61 13.62
N PRO A 9 -36.00 28.56 13.82
CA PRO A 9 -35.05 28.50 12.72
C PRO A 9 -35.30 27.25 11.88
N ARG A 10 -35.52 27.44 10.58
CA ARG A 10 -35.63 26.33 9.63
C ARG A 10 -34.37 25.48 9.70
N SER A 11 -34.50 24.22 10.08
CA SER A 11 -33.43 23.22 9.98
C SER A 11 -32.89 23.21 8.55
N PRO A 12 -31.56 23.26 8.32
CA PRO A 12 -30.99 23.17 6.98
C PRO A 12 -31.44 21.83 6.36
N GLY A 13 -32.19 21.95 5.26
CA GLY A 13 -32.84 20.79 4.64
C GLY A 13 -31.82 19.70 4.26
N LEU A 14 -32.18 18.46 4.50
CA LEU A 14 -31.42 17.22 4.18
C LEU A 14 -30.82 17.21 2.77
N ALA A 15 -31.44 17.95 1.83
CA ALA A 15 -30.96 18.10 0.45
C ALA A 15 -29.59 18.86 0.33
N HIS A 16 -29.27 19.77 1.27
CA HIS A 16 -28.00 20.53 1.24
C HIS A 16 -26.81 19.71 1.73
N VAL A 17 -27.04 18.68 2.56
CA VAL A 17 -25.99 17.79 3.10
C VAL A 17 -25.75 16.57 2.17
N ALA A 18 -26.73 16.16 1.39
CA ALA A 18 -26.64 15.01 0.50
C ALA A 18 -25.81 15.26 -0.76
N ARG A 19 -25.86 16.48 -1.32
CA ARG A 19 -25.16 16.85 -2.56
C ARG A 19 -23.63 16.67 -2.52
N PRO A 20 -22.87 17.17 -1.51
CA PRO A 20 -21.43 16.99 -1.48
C PRO A 20 -20.99 15.52 -1.31
N ARG A 21 -21.80 14.70 -0.61
CA ARG A 21 -21.51 13.27 -0.47
C ARG A 21 -21.68 12.51 -1.78
N LEU A 22 -22.73 12.80 -2.53
CA LEU A 22 -22.95 12.20 -3.86
C LEU A 22 -21.81 12.57 -4.82
N LEU A 23 -21.40 13.84 -4.83
CA LEU A 23 -20.30 14.29 -5.71
C LEU A 23 -18.97 13.61 -5.37
N ILE A 24 -18.67 13.38 -4.07
CA ILE A 24 -17.50 12.61 -3.66
C ILE A 24 -17.60 11.17 -4.17
N LEU A 25 -18.77 10.51 -4.06
CA LEU A 25 -18.96 9.16 -4.56
C LEU A 25 -18.79 9.09 -6.07
N LEU A 26 -19.34 10.06 -6.82
CA LEU A 26 -19.17 10.16 -8.27
C LEU A 26 -17.69 10.38 -8.65
N ALA A 27 -16.98 11.22 -7.90
CA ALA A 27 -15.56 11.44 -8.13
C ALA A 27 -14.70 10.17 -7.93
N LEU A 28 -15.12 9.25 -7.05
CA LEU A 28 -14.46 7.96 -6.88
C LEU A 28 -14.65 6.99 -8.05
N LEU A 29 -15.59 7.25 -8.97
CA LEU A 29 -15.71 6.48 -10.21
C LEU A 29 -14.57 6.77 -11.18
N VAL A 30 -13.96 7.97 -11.11
CA VAL A 30 -12.86 8.36 -12.00
C VAL A 30 -11.65 7.42 -11.89
N PRO A 31 -11.07 7.15 -10.71
CA PRO A 31 -9.96 6.23 -10.61
C PRO A 31 -10.31 4.78 -11.01
N ALA A 32 -11.54 4.33 -10.77
CA ALA A 32 -12.00 3.03 -11.24
C ALA A 32 -12.07 2.97 -12.79
N ALA A 33 -12.58 4.03 -13.43
CA ALA A 33 -12.62 4.14 -14.88
C ALA A 33 -11.20 4.18 -15.51
N ILE A 34 -10.22 4.81 -14.82
CA ILE A 34 -8.82 4.80 -15.26
C ILE A 34 -8.30 3.36 -15.33
N VAL A 35 -8.53 2.54 -14.30
CA VAL A 35 -8.08 1.13 -14.29
C VAL A 35 -8.79 0.32 -15.38
N LEU A 36 -10.10 0.50 -15.55
CA LEU A 36 -10.86 -0.17 -16.61
C LEU A 36 -10.40 0.21 -18.02
N ALA A 37 -9.83 1.39 -18.20
CA ALA A 37 -9.32 1.81 -19.51
C ALA A 37 -7.98 1.15 -19.89
N VAL A 38 -7.22 0.64 -18.91
CA VAL A 38 -5.87 0.09 -19.16
C VAL A 38 -5.86 -1.02 -20.20
N PRO A 39 -6.73 -2.07 -20.17
CA PRO A 39 -6.71 -3.12 -21.19
C PRO A 39 -6.91 -2.59 -22.62
N ALA A 40 -7.74 -1.56 -22.80
CA ALA A 40 -7.97 -0.95 -24.10
C ALA A 40 -6.78 -0.09 -24.58
N LEU A 41 -6.07 0.57 -23.65
CA LEU A 41 -4.96 1.48 -23.95
C LEU A 41 -3.61 0.77 -24.09
N THR A 42 -3.52 -0.48 -23.64
CA THR A 42 -2.28 -1.27 -23.69
C THR A 42 -2.44 -2.50 -24.58
N PRO A 43 -2.49 -2.31 -25.92
CA PRO A 43 -2.57 -3.42 -26.84
C PRO A 43 -1.33 -4.32 -26.71
N THR A 44 -1.58 -5.60 -26.67
CA THR A 44 -0.83 -6.69 -26.08
C THR A 44 0.58 -6.97 -26.59
N LYS A 45 1.08 -6.37 -27.66
CA LYS A 45 2.33 -6.83 -28.28
C LYS A 45 3.42 -5.79 -28.53
N ALA A 46 3.09 -4.51 -28.63
CA ALA A 46 4.06 -3.50 -29.08
C ALA A 46 4.84 -2.83 -27.94
N LEU A 47 4.18 -2.52 -26.82
CA LEU A 47 4.81 -1.80 -25.67
C LEU A 47 5.07 -2.71 -24.45
N PHE A 48 4.41 -3.89 -24.40
CA PHE A 48 4.43 -4.76 -23.23
C PHE A 48 4.46 -6.23 -23.67
N PRO A 49 5.61 -6.74 -24.11
CA PRO A 49 5.74 -8.15 -24.54
C PRO A 49 5.38 -9.14 -23.42
N ASN A 50 5.65 -8.76 -22.17
CA ASN A 50 5.32 -9.51 -20.96
C ASN A 50 4.28 -8.74 -20.17
N GLN A 51 2.98 -8.98 -20.41
CA GLN A 51 1.86 -8.26 -19.81
C GLN A 51 1.70 -8.52 -18.29
N GLY A 52 2.76 -8.44 -17.60
CA GLY A 52 2.81 -8.70 -16.20
C GLY A 52 2.44 -10.16 -15.87
N ASP A 53 2.03 -10.37 -14.63
CA ASP A 53 1.72 -11.70 -14.12
C ASP A 53 0.29 -12.16 -14.47
N VAL A 54 -0.50 -11.37 -15.24
CA VAL A 54 -1.91 -11.70 -15.53
C VAL A 54 -2.04 -13.01 -16.30
N GLY A 55 -1.11 -13.33 -17.20
CA GLY A 55 -1.06 -14.62 -17.88
C GLY A 55 -0.80 -15.76 -16.90
N LEU A 56 0.14 -15.59 -15.98
CA LEU A 56 0.43 -16.56 -14.91
C LEU A 56 -0.78 -16.74 -13.99
N TYR A 57 -1.44 -15.65 -13.58
CA TYR A 57 -2.65 -15.72 -12.75
C TYR A 57 -3.80 -16.47 -13.44
N LEU A 58 -3.92 -16.34 -14.77
CA LEU A 58 -4.90 -17.09 -15.54
C LEU A 58 -4.58 -18.58 -15.52
N GLU A 59 -3.31 -18.97 -15.71
CA GLU A 59 -2.87 -20.38 -15.69
C GLU A 59 -3.09 -20.98 -14.31
N ASP A 60 -2.67 -20.29 -13.24
CA ASP A 60 -2.87 -20.72 -11.85
C ASP A 60 -4.37 -20.87 -11.54
N ALA A 61 -5.19 -19.86 -11.86
CA ALA A 61 -6.63 -19.90 -11.62
C ALA A 61 -7.31 -21.05 -12.37
N ARG A 62 -6.91 -21.30 -13.62
CA ARG A 62 -7.42 -22.41 -14.42
C ARG A 62 -7.09 -23.76 -13.78
N ALA A 63 -5.86 -23.96 -13.35
CA ALA A 63 -5.42 -25.19 -12.70
C ALA A 63 -6.17 -25.40 -11.37
N ILE A 64 -6.30 -24.36 -10.53
CA ILE A 64 -7.02 -24.43 -9.26
C ILE A 64 -8.50 -24.78 -9.47
N VAL A 65 -9.18 -24.14 -10.43
CA VAL A 65 -10.59 -24.40 -10.72
C VAL A 65 -10.78 -25.78 -11.35
N ALA A 66 -9.78 -26.32 -12.04
CA ALA A 66 -9.75 -27.70 -12.53
C ALA A 66 -9.52 -28.74 -11.40
N GLY A 67 -9.26 -28.33 -10.17
CA GLY A 67 -9.10 -29.18 -9.01
C GLY A 67 -7.64 -29.52 -8.66
N HIS A 68 -6.66 -28.89 -9.30
CA HIS A 68 -5.25 -29.07 -8.92
C HIS A 68 -4.95 -28.44 -7.55
N THR A 69 -4.12 -29.12 -6.79
CA THR A 69 -3.81 -28.74 -5.41
C THR A 69 -2.80 -27.60 -5.36
N PRO A 70 -3.14 -26.47 -4.70
CA PRO A 70 -2.19 -25.37 -4.47
C PRO A 70 -0.93 -25.82 -3.74
N TYR A 71 0.20 -25.26 -4.10
CA TYR A 71 1.55 -25.46 -3.55
C TYR A 71 2.20 -26.81 -3.91
N THR A 72 1.45 -27.86 -4.18
CA THR A 72 2.00 -29.16 -4.60
C THR A 72 1.95 -29.35 -6.10
N GLU A 73 0.77 -29.18 -6.73
CA GLU A 73 0.59 -29.30 -8.17
C GLU A 73 0.66 -27.94 -8.88
N VAL A 74 0.24 -26.88 -8.19
CA VAL A 74 0.36 -25.47 -8.66
C VAL A 74 1.35 -24.74 -7.77
N PRO A 75 2.59 -24.47 -8.24
CA PRO A 75 3.60 -23.75 -7.48
C PRO A 75 3.16 -22.28 -7.27
N LEU A 76 2.90 -21.89 -6.04
CA LEU A 76 2.49 -20.53 -5.68
C LEU A 76 3.60 -19.78 -4.94
N GLU A 77 3.91 -18.58 -5.44
CA GLU A 77 4.92 -17.68 -4.86
C GLU A 77 4.34 -16.77 -3.75
N TYR A 78 3.04 -16.91 -3.45
CA TYR A 78 2.27 -16.02 -2.59
C TYR A 78 1.54 -16.78 -1.49
N PRO A 79 1.18 -16.11 -0.36
CA PRO A 79 0.30 -16.70 0.64
C PRO A 79 -1.09 -17.04 0.05
N PRO A 80 -1.86 -17.93 0.70
CA PRO A 80 -3.02 -18.58 0.06
C PRO A 80 -4.18 -17.65 -0.32
N LEU A 81 -4.37 -16.53 0.36
CA LEU A 81 -5.45 -15.60 -0.01
C LEU A 81 -5.16 -14.85 -1.32
N ALA A 82 -3.93 -14.91 -1.84
CA ALA A 82 -3.60 -14.45 -3.20
C ALA A 82 -4.40 -15.17 -4.29
N LEU A 83 -4.91 -16.38 -4.03
CA LEU A 83 -5.80 -17.08 -4.94
C LEU A 83 -7.11 -16.35 -5.21
N VAL A 84 -7.60 -15.54 -4.27
CA VAL A 84 -8.86 -14.80 -4.45
C VAL A 84 -8.81 -13.85 -5.65
N PRO A 85 -7.84 -12.92 -5.76
CA PRO A 85 -7.74 -12.04 -6.92
C PRO A 85 -7.33 -12.75 -8.22
N MET A 86 -6.89 -14.01 -8.18
CA MET A 86 -6.64 -14.80 -9.37
C MET A 86 -7.91 -15.53 -9.82
N VAL A 87 -8.59 -16.21 -8.91
CA VAL A 87 -9.73 -17.09 -9.20
C VAL A 87 -11.03 -16.32 -9.43
N VAL A 88 -11.30 -15.24 -8.66
CA VAL A 88 -12.55 -14.47 -8.81
C VAL A 88 -12.71 -13.88 -10.22
N PRO A 89 -11.69 -13.22 -10.82
CA PRO A 89 -11.78 -12.76 -12.20
C PRO A 89 -11.92 -13.91 -13.22
N TYR A 90 -11.30 -15.06 -12.96
CA TYR A 90 -11.43 -16.24 -13.81
C TYR A 90 -12.87 -16.75 -13.84
N VAL A 91 -13.48 -16.94 -12.67
CA VAL A 91 -14.88 -17.36 -12.56
C VAL A 91 -15.82 -16.33 -13.17
N ALA A 92 -15.54 -15.03 -12.97
CA ALA A 92 -16.32 -13.97 -13.61
C ALA A 92 -16.23 -14.02 -15.14
N ALA A 93 -15.04 -14.27 -15.69
CA ALA A 93 -14.85 -14.40 -17.15
C ALA A 93 -15.59 -15.64 -17.71
N GLN A 94 -15.64 -16.76 -16.95
CA GLN A 94 -16.38 -17.96 -17.34
C GLN A 94 -17.90 -17.71 -17.56
N LEU A 95 -18.49 -16.75 -16.85
CA LEU A 95 -19.90 -16.41 -17.02
C LEU A 95 -20.23 -15.87 -18.41
N PHE A 96 -19.21 -15.40 -19.13
CA PHE A 96 -19.35 -14.82 -20.49
C PHE A 96 -18.85 -15.75 -21.59
N GLY A 97 -18.47 -17.00 -21.29
CA GLY A 97 -18.03 -18.01 -22.23
C GLY A 97 -16.61 -18.55 -21.98
N ASN A 98 -15.93 -18.98 -23.04
CA ASN A 98 -14.57 -19.50 -22.94
C ASN A 98 -13.59 -18.43 -22.43
N VAL A 99 -12.82 -18.75 -21.39
CA VAL A 99 -11.86 -17.83 -20.79
C VAL A 99 -10.60 -17.75 -21.67
N THR A 100 -10.55 -16.71 -22.49
CA THR A 100 -9.33 -16.28 -23.18
C THR A 100 -8.50 -15.36 -22.28
N LEU A 101 -7.23 -15.14 -22.64
CA LEU A 101 -6.39 -14.17 -21.91
C LEU A 101 -6.99 -12.75 -21.93
N ASP A 102 -7.58 -12.35 -23.04
CA ASP A 102 -8.20 -11.03 -23.14
C ASP A 102 -9.47 -10.91 -22.30
N ALA A 103 -10.34 -11.94 -22.29
CA ALA A 103 -11.49 -11.97 -21.38
C ALA A 103 -11.07 -11.91 -19.91
N TYR A 104 -10.02 -12.64 -19.54
CA TYR A 104 -9.47 -12.61 -18.20
C TYR A 104 -8.89 -11.24 -17.82
N LYS A 105 -8.16 -10.56 -18.73
CA LYS A 105 -7.64 -9.21 -18.50
C LYS A 105 -8.76 -8.20 -18.17
N TRP A 106 -9.85 -8.24 -18.94
CA TRP A 106 -11.00 -7.37 -18.69
C TRP A 106 -11.68 -7.69 -17.35
N ALA A 107 -11.85 -8.97 -17.03
CA ALA A 107 -12.41 -9.39 -15.74
C ALA A 107 -11.50 -9.00 -14.57
N PHE A 108 -10.17 -9.13 -14.73
CA PHE A 108 -9.18 -8.72 -13.74
C PHE A 108 -9.17 -7.19 -13.55
N ALA A 109 -9.18 -6.40 -14.63
CA ALA A 109 -9.31 -4.95 -14.54
C ALA A 109 -10.63 -4.53 -13.89
N GLY A 110 -11.73 -5.25 -14.16
CA GLY A 110 -13.02 -5.05 -13.49
C GLY A 110 -12.95 -5.32 -11.98
N TRP A 111 -12.29 -6.39 -11.57
CA TRP A 111 -12.01 -6.70 -10.17
C TRP A 111 -11.18 -5.59 -9.49
N GLU A 112 -10.08 -5.17 -10.11
CA GLU A 112 -9.23 -4.10 -9.59
C GLU A 112 -9.97 -2.75 -9.53
N ALA A 113 -10.84 -2.44 -10.49
CA ALA A 113 -11.69 -1.24 -10.45
C ALA A 113 -12.66 -1.26 -9.25
N VAL A 114 -13.26 -2.41 -8.93
CA VAL A 114 -14.07 -2.57 -7.72
C VAL A 114 -13.22 -2.36 -6.47
N LEU A 115 -12.01 -2.89 -6.42
CA LEU A 115 -11.09 -2.69 -5.30
C LEU A 115 -10.68 -1.21 -5.14
N VAL A 116 -10.46 -0.48 -6.25
CA VAL A 116 -10.22 0.99 -6.22
C VAL A 116 -11.41 1.73 -5.60
N LEU A 117 -12.65 1.37 -5.95
CA LEU A 117 -13.85 1.95 -5.34
C LEU A 117 -13.91 1.66 -3.85
N VAL A 118 -13.69 0.41 -3.44
CA VAL A 118 -13.66 0.02 -2.02
C VAL A 118 -12.56 0.78 -1.28
N LEU A 119 -11.36 0.86 -1.85
CA LEU A 119 -10.26 1.66 -1.30
C LEU A 119 -10.68 3.12 -1.09
N GLY A 120 -11.22 3.74 -2.13
CA GLY A 120 -11.68 5.14 -2.06
C GLY A 120 -12.71 5.36 -0.96
N LEU A 121 -13.69 4.46 -0.82
CA LEU A 121 -14.71 4.53 0.24
C LEU A 121 -14.09 4.39 1.64
N VAL A 122 -13.15 3.47 1.82
CA VAL A 122 -12.44 3.26 3.09
C VAL A 122 -11.60 4.49 3.43
N LEU A 123 -10.85 5.04 2.47
CA LEU A 123 -10.02 6.23 2.68
C LEU A 123 -10.87 7.47 3.01
N VAL A 124 -12.03 7.67 2.35
CA VAL A 124 -13.00 8.72 2.69
C VAL A 124 -13.50 8.55 4.14
N ARG A 125 -13.78 7.32 4.58
CA ARG A 125 -14.16 7.06 5.97
C ARG A 125 -13.03 7.39 6.95
N ILE A 126 -11.77 7.02 6.63
CA ILE A 126 -10.61 7.37 7.45
C ILE A 126 -10.47 8.90 7.54
N ALA A 127 -10.55 9.59 6.41
CA ALA A 127 -10.43 11.05 6.36
C ALA A 127 -11.48 11.76 7.23
N ARG A 128 -12.71 11.23 7.29
CA ARG A 128 -13.81 11.78 8.09
C ARG A 128 -13.74 11.44 9.58
N LEU A 129 -13.13 10.30 9.95
CA LEU A 129 -13.12 9.83 11.34
C LEU A 129 -12.48 10.83 12.31
N ARG A 130 -11.46 11.57 11.87
CA ARG A 130 -10.59 12.31 12.75
C ARG A 130 -10.17 13.70 12.23
N GLY A 131 -10.96 14.31 11.35
CA GLY A 131 -10.73 15.67 10.93
C GLY A 131 -9.29 15.91 10.46
N LEU A 132 -8.84 15.16 9.41
CA LEU A 132 -7.59 15.54 8.77
C LEU A 132 -7.70 17.02 8.41
N GLU A 133 -6.73 17.83 8.81
CA GLU A 133 -6.71 19.25 8.50
C GLU A 133 -6.80 19.43 6.98
N THR A 134 -7.89 20.00 6.53
CA THR A 134 -8.17 20.24 5.12
C THR A 134 -8.96 21.53 4.97
N ARG A 135 -8.70 22.26 3.88
CA ARG A 135 -9.49 23.43 3.48
C ARG A 135 -10.93 23.08 3.04
N TRP A 136 -11.24 21.79 2.90
CA TRP A 136 -12.54 21.34 2.46
C TRP A 136 -13.49 21.13 3.62
N ARG A 137 -14.76 21.52 3.48
CA ARG A 137 -15.79 21.30 4.51
C ARG A 137 -15.99 19.80 4.83
N ASP A 138 -15.87 18.92 3.80
CA ASP A 138 -15.88 17.47 3.97
C ASP A 138 -14.47 16.94 3.65
N PRO A 139 -13.76 16.35 4.64
CA PRO A 139 -12.44 15.76 4.43
C PRO A 139 -12.39 14.68 3.33
N GLY A 140 -13.52 14.08 2.97
CA GLY A 140 -13.61 13.13 1.87
C GLY A 140 -13.19 13.69 0.51
N TRP A 141 -13.27 15.01 0.31
CA TRP A 141 -12.77 15.68 -0.89
C TRP A 141 -11.26 15.56 -1.05
N LEU A 142 -10.52 15.49 0.06
CA LEU A 142 -9.08 15.26 0.00
C LEU A 142 -8.75 13.97 -0.77
N VAL A 143 -9.46 12.90 -0.46
CA VAL A 143 -9.32 11.59 -1.13
C VAL A 143 -9.83 11.65 -2.56
N ALA A 144 -11.03 12.22 -2.77
CA ALA A 144 -11.67 12.29 -4.08
C ALA A 144 -10.82 13.03 -5.13
N VAL A 145 -10.05 14.05 -4.71
CA VAL A 145 -9.15 14.83 -5.58
C VAL A 145 -7.81 14.14 -5.80
N ARG A 146 -7.26 13.48 -4.79
CA ARG A 146 -5.91 12.90 -4.82
C ARG A 146 -5.85 11.50 -5.43
N LEU A 147 -6.86 10.68 -5.13
CA LEU A 147 -6.88 9.27 -5.54
C LEU A 147 -6.82 9.08 -7.06
N PRO A 148 -7.53 9.88 -7.90
CA PRO A 148 -7.41 9.73 -9.36
C PRO A 148 -5.98 9.88 -9.88
N GLY A 149 -5.23 10.88 -9.41
CA GLY A 149 -3.84 11.10 -9.82
C GLY A 149 -2.90 9.98 -9.36
N LEU A 150 -3.08 9.48 -8.13
CA LEU A 150 -2.31 8.36 -7.60
C LEU A 150 -2.60 7.06 -8.37
N VAL A 151 -3.89 6.80 -8.65
CA VAL A 151 -4.29 5.61 -9.42
C VAL A 151 -3.82 5.73 -10.88
N ALA A 152 -3.89 6.90 -11.49
CA ALA A 152 -3.35 7.10 -12.84
C ALA A 152 -1.83 6.81 -12.88
N GLY A 153 -1.08 7.31 -11.89
CA GLY A 153 0.35 7.04 -11.74
C GLY A 153 0.70 5.58 -11.41
N ALA A 154 -0.24 4.76 -10.96
CA ALA A 154 -0.06 3.35 -10.65
C ALA A 154 -0.90 2.42 -11.55
N ALA A 155 -1.57 2.96 -12.58
CA ALA A 155 -2.63 2.26 -13.31
C ALA A 155 -2.16 0.93 -13.91
N LEU A 156 -0.98 0.88 -14.51
CA LEU A 156 -0.39 -0.33 -15.08
C LEU A 156 -0.09 -1.38 -13.98
N ALA A 157 0.47 -0.93 -12.86
CA ALA A 157 0.74 -1.80 -11.72
C ALA A 157 -0.56 -2.39 -11.13
N ILE A 158 -1.62 -1.58 -11.06
CA ILE A 158 -2.93 -2.02 -10.56
C ILE A 158 -3.59 -2.99 -11.54
N ALA A 159 -3.64 -2.65 -12.84
CA ALA A 159 -4.34 -3.47 -13.83
C ALA A 159 -3.66 -4.82 -14.14
N TRP A 160 -2.37 -4.98 -13.76
CA TRP A 160 -1.60 -6.20 -14.09
C TRP A 160 -1.08 -6.97 -12.88
N ARG A 161 -1.37 -6.48 -11.66
CA ARG A 161 -0.91 -7.07 -10.40
C ARG A 161 -2.01 -6.98 -9.35
N PHE A 162 -2.15 -8.01 -8.54
CA PHE A 162 -3.19 -8.06 -7.49
C PHE A 162 -2.84 -7.33 -6.18
N ASP A 163 -1.80 -6.53 -6.16
CA ASP A 163 -1.29 -5.85 -4.95
C ASP A 163 -2.32 -4.93 -4.28
N LEU A 164 -3.27 -4.41 -5.06
CA LEU A 164 -4.34 -3.56 -4.54
C LEU A 164 -5.27 -4.32 -3.58
N PHE A 165 -5.47 -5.62 -3.76
CA PHE A 165 -6.28 -6.43 -2.85
C PHE A 165 -5.71 -6.38 -1.42
N ALA A 166 -4.41 -6.63 -1.25
CA ALA A 166 -3.74 -6.53 0.04
C ALA A 166 -3.73 -5.08 0.58
N ALA A 167 -3.60 -4.07 -0.29
CA ALA A 167 -3.65 -2.66 0.08
C ALA A 167 -5.03 -2.24 0.61
N VAL A 168 -6.11 -2.74 0.02
CA VAL A 168 -7.49 -2.53 0.52
C VAL A 168 -7.67 -3.15 1.91
N LEU A 169 -7.21 -4.38 2.10
CA LEU A 169 -7.30 -5.06 3.40
C LEU A 169 -6.51 -4.30 4.48
N LEU A 170 -5.31 -3.79 4.14
CA LEU A 170 -4.53 -2.94 5.04
C LEU A 170 -5.24 -1.61 5.35
N ALA A 171 -5.86 -0.98 4.36
CA ALA A 171 -6.65 0.24 4.58
C ALA A 171 -7.87 -0.03 5.49
N ILE A 172 -8.53 -1.19 5.36
CA ILE A 172 -9.61 -1.62 6.26
C ILE A 172 -9.08 -1.84 7.68
N ALA A 173 -7.90 -2.49 7.83
CA ALA A 173 -7.25 -2.67 9.13
C ALA A 173 -6.95 -1.32 9.80
N LEU A 174 -6.40 -0.36 9.04
CA LEU A 174 -6.14 1.00 9.52
C LEU A 174 -7.43 1.71 9.92
N TRP A 175 -8.48 1.66 9.08
CA TRP A 175 -9.79 2.22 9.42
C TRP A 175 -10.36 1.62 10.70
N ALA A 176 -10.32 0.30 10.84
CA ALA A 176 -10.83 -0.39 12.02
C ALA A 176 -10.04 -0.04 13.29
N ALA A 177 -8.70 0.09 13.18
CA ALA A 177 -7.85 0.53 14.29
C ALA A 177 -8.20 1.96 14.72
N LEU A 178 -8.35 2.89 13.77
CA LEU A 178 -8.74 4.27 14.04
C LEU A 178 -10.18 4.40 14.58
N ALA A 179 -11.06 3.49 14.20
CA ALA A 179 -12.42 3.35 14.74
C ALA A 179 -12.46 2.61 16.09
N ASN A 180 -11.31 2.29 16.68
CA ASN A 180 -11.16 1.57 17.93
C ASN A 180 -11.85 0.18 17.95
N ARG A 181 -11.72 -0.57 16.83
CA ARG A 181 -12.29 -1.91 16.61
C ARG A 181 -11.18 -2.95 16.50
N PRO A 182 -10.55 -3.39 17.61
CA PRO A 182 -9.33 -4.19 17.60
C PRO A 182 -9.49 -5.54 16.87
N ILE A 183 -10.60 -6.26 17.09
CA ILE A 183 -10.84 -7.56 16.43
C ILE A 183 -10.92 -7.39 14.92
N TRP A 184 -11.68 -6.40 14.42
CA TRP A 184 -11.80 -6.16 12.97
C TRP A 184 -10.50 -5.67 12.35
N ALA A 185 -9.71 -4.87 13.10
CA ALA A 185 -8.38 -4.45 12.67
C ALA A 185 -7.45 -5.66 12.55
N GLY A 186 -7.51 -6.58 13.51
CA GLY A 186 -6.73 -7.82 13.49
C GLY A 186 -7.13 -8.77 12.36
N ILE A 187 -8.43 -9.00 12.16
CA ILE A 187 -8.92 -9.82 11.05
C ILE A 187 -8.47 -9.25 9.70
N ALA A 188 -8.69 -7.94 9.48
CA ALA A 188 -8.33 -7.32 8.22
C ALA A 188 -6.80 -7.33 7.96
N LEU A 189 -5.99 -7.13 9.02
CA LEU A 189 -4.54 -7.26 8.92
C LEU A 189 -4.13 -8.69 8.59
N GLY A 190 -4.69 -9.68 9.28
CA GLY A 190 -4.42 -11.10 9.04
C GLY A 190 -4.79 -11.53 7.62
N LEU A 191 -5.95 -11.12 7.10
CA LEU A 191 -6.34 -11.34 5.71
C LEU A 191 -5.38 -10.65 4.74
N GLY A 192 -4.94 -9.41 5.06
CA GLY A 192 -3.93 -8.71 4.27
C GLY A 192 -2.61 -9.47 4.20
N VAL A 193 -2.14 -10.03 5.31
CA VAL A 193 -0.91 -10.85 5.38
C VAL A 193 -1.08 -12.14 4.58
N LEU A 194 -2.26 -12.78 4.64
CA LEU A 194 -2.57 -13.96 3.83
C LEU A 194 -2.70 -13.67 2.33
N ALA A 195 -3.00 -12.44 1.94
CA ALA A 195 -2.97 -12.02 0.55
C ALA A 195 -1.54 -11.69 0.06
N LYS A 196 -0.77 -11.01 0.92
CA LYS A 196 0.63 -10.65 0.68
C LYS A 196 1.30 -10.27 2.01
N LEU A 197 2.56 -10.61 2.21
CA LEU A 197 3.21 -10.45 3.53
C LEU A 197 3.38 -8.99 4.01
N TYR A 198 3.50 -8.02 3.08
CA TYR A 198 3.85 -6.62 3.41
C TYR A 198 2.90 -5.90 4.38
N PRO A 199 1.58 -6.18 4.46
CA PRO A 199 0.71 -5.53 5.43
C PRO A 199 1.16 -5.69 6.88
N LEU A 200 1.91 -6.77 7.17
CA LEU A 200 2.50 -6.99 8.50
C LEU A 200 3.41 -5.84 8.93
N ALA A 201 4.04 -5.14 7.99
CA ALA A 201 4.90 -3.99 8.28
C ALA A 201 4.16 -2.81 8.96
N ALA A 202 2.84 -2.69 8.74
CA ALA A 202 2.02 -1.71 9.44
C ALA A 202 1.51 -2.21 10.81
N GLY A 203 1.60 -3.52 11.08
CA GLY A 203 1.09 -4.14 12.31
C GLY A 203 1.57 -3.48 13.60
N PRO A 204 2.89 -3.24 13.79
CA PRO A 204 3.40 -2.55 14.97
C PRO A 204 2.81 -1.15 15.16
N ALA A 205 2.62 -0.39 14.08
CA ALA A 205 2.03 0.94 14.13
C ALA A 205 0.55 0.90 14.57
N LEU A 206 -0.22 -0.08 14.06
CA LEU A 206 -1.61 -0.29 14.48
C LEU A 206 -1.69 -0.73 15.94
N ALA A 207 -0.79 -1.63 16.40
CA ALA A 207 -0.70 -2.08 17.79
C ALA A 207 -0.44 -0.92 18.77
N LEU A 208 0.35 0.09 18.36
CA LEU A 208 0.64 1.27 19.18
C LEU A 208 -0.60 2.06 19.58
N ALA A 209 -1.71 1.96 18.81
CA ALA A 209 -2.98 2.60 19.15
C ALA A 209 -3.51 2.14 20.53
N TRP A 210 -3.20 0.91 20.94
CA TRP A 210 -3.62 0.34 22.22
C TRP A 210 -2.44 0.12 23.20
N PHE A 211 -1.26 -0.16 22.68
CA PHE A 211 -0.06 -0.34 23.51
C PHE A 211 0.39 0.95 24.21
N ALA A 212 0.29 2.10 23.55
CA ALA A 212 0.69 3.38 24.13
C ALA A 212 -0.17 3.78 25.34
N PRO A 213 -1.53 3.66 25.30
CA PRO A 213 -2.40 3.93 26.45
C PRO A 213 -2.46 2.78 27.46
N ARG A 214 -1.75 1.67 27.24
CA ARG A 214 -1.78 0.46 28.09
C ARG A 214 -3.16 -0.20 28.13
N ASP A 215 -3.85 -0.27 27.01
CA ASP A 215 -5.11 -1.00 26.83
C ASP A 215 -4.81 -2.43 26.38
N ASP A 216 -4.34 -3.23 27.35
CA ASP A 216 -3.85 -4.59 27.09
C ASP A 216 -4.97 -5.52 26.57
N ASP A 217 -6.21 -5.34 27.01
CA ASP A 217 -7.35 -6.14 26.54
C ASP A 217 -7.58 -5.94 25.02
N ARG A 218 -7.59 -4.68 24.55
CA ARG A 218 -7.73 -4.40 23.11
C ARG A 218 -6.50 -4.81 22.32
N LEU A 219 -5.30 -4.65 22.88
CA LEU A 219 -4.06 -5.12 22.26
C LEU A 219 -4.07 -6.63 22.05
N ILE A 220 -4.46 -7.40 23.08
CA ILE A 220 -4.58 -8.86 23.00
C ILE A 220 -5.65 -9.27 21.97
N ARG A 221 -6.81 -8.61 21.96
CA ARG A 221 -7.85 -8.86 20.94
C ARG A 221 -7.36 -8.59 19.53
N PHE A 222 -6.60 -7.52 19.30
CA PHE A 222 -6.01 -7.21 18.00
C PHE A 222 -4.99 -8.28 17.59
N GLY A 223 -4.02 -8.57 18.44
CA GLY A 223 -2.98 -9.56 18.16
C GLY A 223 -3.53 -10.97 18.01
N GLY A 224 -4.44 -11.37 18.91
CA GLY A 224 -5.12 -12.66 18.87
C GLY A 224 -5.98 -12.85 17.61
N ALA A 225 -6.75 -11.82 17.20
CA ALA A 225 -7.52 -11.86 15.96
C ALA A 225 -6.61 -11.94 14.73
N THR A 226 -5.48 -11.21 14.71
CA THR A 226 -4.49 -11.30 13.62
C THR A 226 -3.91 -12.70 13.52
N ALA A 227 -3.41 -13.24 14.63
CA ALA A 227 -2.80 -14.57 14.67
C ALA A 227 -3.80 -15.67 14.31
N ALA A 228 -5.02 -15.62 14.87
CA ALA A 228 -6.07 -16.57 14.57
C ALA A 228 -6.48 -16.54 13.10
N THR A 229 -6.62 -15.35 12.50
CA THR A 229 -6.95 -15.21 11.07
C THR A 229 -5.85 -15.81 10.19
N ILE A 230 -4.58 -15.55 10.49
CA ILE A 230 -3.46 -16.13 9.74
C ILE A 230 -3.45 -17.65 9.91
N ALA A 231 -3.56 -18.16 11.13
CA ALA A 231 -3.54 -19.59 11.41
C ALA A 231 -4.71 -20.32 10.72
N LEU A 232 -5.93 -19.80 10.84
CA LEU A 232 -7.12 -20.41 10.20
C LEU A 232 -7.07 -20.34 8.68
N GLY A 233 -6.50 -19.25 8.11
CA GLY A 233 -6.36 -19.12 6.67
C GLY A 233 -5.26 -20.01 6.07
N LEU A 234 -4.20 -20.32 6.83
CA LEU A 234 -3.14 -21.25 6.41
C LEU A 234 -3.52 -22.72 6.65
N ALA A 235 -4.30 -23.00 7.70
CA ALA A 235 -4.57 -24.36 8.14
C ALA A 235 -5.08 -25.31 7.04
N PRO A 236 -6.06 -24.95 6.18
CA PRO A 236 -6.52 -25.83 5.11
C PRO A 236 -5.39 -26.24 4.15
N PHE A 237 -4.52 -25.30 3.81
CA PHE A 237 -3.41 -25.54 2.88
C PHE A 237 -2.30 -26.38 3.52
N VAL A 238 -2.00 -26.16 4.80
CA VAL A 238 -1.06 -26.99 5.54
C VAL A 238 -1.58 -28.41 5.72
N VAL A 239 -2.88 -28.60 5.93
CA VAL A 239 -3.49 -29.94 6.02
C VAL A 239 -3.39 -30.70 4.69
N VAL A 240 -3.57 -30.00 3.56
CA VAL A 240 -3.59 -30.63 2.23
C VAL A 240 -2.19 -30.75 1.63
N ALA A 241 -1.38 -29.69 1.69
CA ALA A 241 -0.07 -29.60 1.04
C ALA A 241 1.10 -29.78 2.01
N GLY A 242 0.86 -29.97 3.32
CA GLY A 242 1.96 -30.12 4.28
C GLY A 242 2.86 -28.89 4.34
N PRO A 243 4.19 -29.09 4.47
CA PRO A 243 5.19 -28.01 4.51
C PRO A 243 5.25 -27.17 3.24
N GLU A 244 4.86 -27.72 2.11
CA GLU A 244 4.84 -27.04 0.80
C GLU A 244 3.93 -25.82 0.82
N ALA A 245 2.88 -25.81 1.66
CA ALA A 245 2.03 -24.63 1.88
C ALA A 245 2.79 -23.38 2.36
N LEU A 246 4.04 -23.52 2.81
CA LEU A 246 4.89 -22.43 3.31
C LEU A 246 6.04 -22.07 2.34
N THR A 247 6.10 -22.67 1.14
CA THR A 247 7.17 -22.44 0.16
C THR A 247 7.28 -21.00 -0.31
N PHE A 248 6.19 -20.22 -0.24
CA PHE A 248 6.23 -18.78 -0.53
C PHE A 248 7.19 -18.00 0.40
N LEU A 249 7.47 -18.51 1.60
CA LEU A 249 8.46 -17.90 2.52
C LEU A 249 9.89 -18.17 2.05
N SER A 250 10.20 -19.40 1.65
CA SER A 250 11.52 -19.77 1.12
C SER A 250 11.80 -19.12 -0.22
N TYR A 251 10.80 -19.00 -1.10
CA TYR A 251 10.91 -18.26 -2.36
C TYR A 251 11.40 -16.83 -2.13
N GLN A 252 10.78 -16.12 -1.19
CA GLN A 252 11.21 -14.76 -0.85
C GLN A 252 12.61 -14.72 -0.23
N ALA A 253 13.00 -15.73 0.55
CA ALA A 253 14.31 -15.79 1.20
C ALA A 253 15.46 -15.99 0.19
N LEU A 254 15.24 -16.80 -0.85
CA LEU A 254 16.24 -17.16 -1.85
C LEU A 254 16.51 -16.07 -2.90
N ARG A 255 15.63 -15.09 -3.08
CA ARG A 255 15.82 -14.01 -4.05
C ARG A 255 17.07 -13.17 -3.76
N GLY A 256 17.74 -12.75 -4.81
CA GLY A 256 18.88 -11.85 -4.77
C GLY A 256 18.48 -10.36 -4.75
N LEU A 257 19.39 -9.50 -5.16
CA LEU A 257 19.21 -8.05 -5.20
C LEU A 257 18.58 -7.62 -6.52
N GLN A 258 17.27 -7.35 -6.51
CA GLN A 258 16.54 -6.97 -7.72
C GLN A 258 17.02 -5.61 -8.25
N ILE A 259 17.08 -5.49 -9.58
CA ILE A 259 17.60 -4.32 -10.29
C ILE A 259 16.89 -3.01 -9.91
N GLU A 260 15.58 -3.03 -9.63
CA GLU A 260 14.78 -1.84 -9.28
C GLU A 260 14.83 -1.48 -7.79
N SER A 261 15.42 -2.34 -6.92
CA SER A 261 15.54 -2.07 -5.49
C SER A 261 16.50 -0.90 -5.20
N ILE A 262 16.46 -0.39 -3.96
CA ILE A 262 17.41 0.66 -3.54
C ILE A 262 18.84 0.17 -3.74
N GLY A 263 19.17 -1.02 -3.25
CA GLY A 263 20.50 -1.61 -3.37
C GLY A 263 20.90 -1.89 -4.82
N GLY A 264 19.97 -2.45 -5.63
CA GLY A 264 20.19 -2.68 -7.05
C GLY A 264 20.47 -1.39 -7.82
N GLY A 265 19.66 -0.34 -7.57
CA GLY A 265 19.85 0.97 -8.16
C GLY A 265 21.21 1.59 -7.80
N LEU A 266 21.68 1.46 -6.55
CA LEU A 266 23.00 1.96 -6.14
C LEU A 266 24.13 1.19 -6.81
N VAL A 267 24.00 -0.14 -7.00
CA VAL A 267 25.00 -0.95 -7.73
C VAL A 267 25.08 -0.50 -9.19
N LEU A 268 23.92 -0.31 -9.86
CA LEU A 268 23.89 0.21 -11.23
C LEU A 268 24.49 1.61 -11.36
N LEU A 269 24.19 2.49 -10.40
CA LEU A 269 24.77 3.84 -10.39
C LEU A 269 26.30 3.79 -10.20
N GLY A 270 26.79 2.90 -9.34
CA GLY A 270 28.21 2.65 -9.18
C GLY A 270 28.87 2.16 -10.47
N GLY A 271 28.22 1.22 -11.18
CA GLY A 271 28.65 0.74 -12.50
C GLY A 271 28.72 1.87 -13.55
N LEU A 272 27.69 2.72 -13.58
CA LEU A 272 27.63 3.87 -14.48
C LEU A 272 28.77 4.87 -14.21
N ILE A 273 29.05 5.18 -12.94
CA ILE A 273 30.10 6.12 -12.55
C ILE A 273 31.49 5.56 -12.83
N SER A 274 31.73 4.27 -12.58
CA SER A 274 33.01 3.61 -12.81
C SER A 274 33.28 3.24 -14.27
N GLY A 275 32.25 3.33 -15.14
CA GLY A 275 32.30 2.85 -16.52
C GLY A 275 32.36 1.32 -16.64
N SER A 276 32.02 0.57 -15.57
CA SER A 276 32.08 -0.88 -15.52
C SER A 276 30.64 -1.45 -15.54
N PRO A 277 30.23 -2.20 -16.58
CA PRO A 277 28.92 -2.79 -16.64
C PRO A 277 28.72 -3.79 -15.49
N VAL A 278 27.48 -3.83 -14.97
CA VAL A 278 27.06 -4.74 -13.90
C VAL A 278 26.44 -5.97 -14.54
N GLU A 279 26.88 -7.16 -14.15
CA GLU A 279 26.25 -8.40 -14.59
C GLU A 279 24.84 -8.55 -14.01
N THR A 280 23.93 -9.11 -14.79
CA THR A 280 22.53 -9.36 -14.38
C THR A 280 22.13 -10.80 -14.67
N ASP A 281 21.26 -11.36 -13.83
CA ASP A 281 20.69 -12.70 -13.97
C ASP A 281 19.18 -12.67 -13.64
N ALA A 282 18.44 -13.70 -14.00
CA ALA A 282 16.98 -13.77 -13.83
C ALA A 282 16.49 -15.09 -13.22
N PRO A 283 17.02 -15.55 -12.08
CA PRO A 283 16.71 -16.88 -11.54
C PRO A 283 15.25 -17.03 -11.08
N PHE A 284 14.57 -15.92 -10.74
CA PHE A 284 13.20 -15.89 -10.20
C PHE A 284 12.24 -15.11 -11.12
N LYS A 285 12.41 -15.18 -12.45
CA LYS A 285 11.63 -14.40 -13.44
C LYS A 285 11.69 -12.87 -13.18
N ALA A 286 12.72 -12.40 -12.48
CA ALA A 286 12.97 -11.00 -12.19
C ALA A 286 14.46 -10.73 -12.30
N ILE A 287 14.83 -9.60 -12.90
CA ILE A 287 16.24 -9.25 -13.12
C ILE A 287 16.89 -8.90 -11.77
N GLU A 288 17.96 -9.60 -11.45
CA GLU A 288 18.79 -9.40 -10.27
C GLU A 288 20.20 -8.91 -10.68
N VAL A 289 20.81 -8.07 -9.87
CA VAL A 289 22.18 -7.60 -10.12
C VAL A 289 23.19 -8.57 -9.51
N VAL A 290 24.17 -8.97 -10.30
CA VAL A 290 25.30 -9.82 -9.90
C VAL A 290 26.52 -8.94 -9.75
N SER A 291 26.96 -8.72 -8.50
CA SER A 291 28.07 -7.80 -8.20
C SER A 291 28.75 -8.19 -6.89
N PRO A 292 30.05 -7.94 -6.72
CA PRO A 292 30.72 -8.10 -5.42
C PRO A 292 30.05 -7.29 -4.29
N TRP A 293 29.38 -6.17 -4.62
CA TRP A 293 28.64 -5.34 -3.67
C TRP A 293 27.26 -5.89 -3.30
N ALA A 294 26.69 -6.80 -4.09
CA ALA A 294 25.37 -7.36 -3.79
C ALA A 294 25.33 -8.13 -2.46
N ARG A 295 26.36 -8.94 -2.17
CA ARG A 295 26.42 -9.73 -0.92
C ARG A 295 26.45 -8.85 0.34
N PRO A 296 27.34 -7.85 0.50
CA PRO A 296 27.34 -7.00 1.69
C PRO A 296 26.06 -6.18 1.82
N ILE A 297 25.47 -5.71 0.70
CA ILE A 297 24.16 -5.05 0.73
C ILE A 297 23.10 -5.99 1.25
N LEU A 298 22.96 -7.21 0.72
CA LEU A 298 22.00 -8.21 1.15
C LEU A 298 22.15 -8.55 2.65
N ALA A 299 23.37 -8.63 3.16
CA ALA A 299 23.64 -8.88 4.57
C ALA A 299 23.24 -7.69 5.47
N LEU A 300 23.33 -6.46 4.97
CA LEU A 300 22.99 -5.24 5.71
C LEU A 300 21.48 -4.98 5.76
N LEU A 301 20.70 -5.34 4.72
CA LEU A 301 19.29 -5.03 4.60
C LEU A 301 18.45 -5.54 5.79
N PRO A 302 18.58 -6.78 6.29
CA PRO A 302 17.83 -7.24 7.47
C PRO A 302 18.12 -6.41 8.72
N LEU A 303 19.39 -6.02 8.93
CA LEU A 303 19.79 -5.18 10.06
C LEU A 303 19.15 -3.78 9.95
N LEU A 304 19.14 -3.19 8.77
CA LEU A 304 18.48 -1.91 8.51
C LEU A 304 16.96 -2.03 8.71
N THR A 305 16.36 -3.15 8.32
CA THR A 305 14.93 -3.42 8.56
C THR A 305 14.61 -3.42 10.05
N ILE A 306 15.35 -4.22 10.82
CA ILE A 306 15.17 -4.31 12.27
C ILE A 306 15.42 -2.95 12.94
N ALA A 307 16.51 -2.27 12.61
CA ALA A 307 16.83 -0.95 13.16
C ALA A 307 15.75 0.10 12.79
N GLY A 308 15.25 0.08 11.56
CA GLY A 308 14.19 0.97 11.10
C GLY A 308 12.88 0.76 11.87
N PHE A 309 12.43 -0.49 12.03
CA PHE A 309 11.23 -0.80 12.81
C PHE A 309 11.41 -0.50 14.30
N ALA A 310 12.56 -0.81 14.89
CA ALA A 310 12.86 -0.49 16.29
C ALA A 310 12.84 1.03 16.54
N THR A 311 13.47 1.81 15.65
CA THR A 311 13.46 3.27 15.69
C THR A 311 12.05 3.82 15.57
N LEU A 312 11.26 3.32 14.61
CA LEU A 312 9.89 3.76 14.37
C LEU A 312 8.98 3.43 15.58
N ALA A 313 9.09 2.22 16.13
CA ALA A 313 8.35 1.82 17.31
C ALA A 313 8.71 2.68 18.54
N TRP A 314 9.99 2.93 18.76
CA TRP A 314 10.47 3.75 19.87
C TRP A 314 10.00 5.21 19.76
N LEU A 315 10.20 5.85 18.59
CA LEU A 315 9.78 7.23 18.36
C LEU A 315 8.25 7.37 18.43
N GLY A 316 7.52 6.42 17.81
CA GLY A 316 6.07 6.37 17.83
C GLY A 316 5.53 6.25 19.26
N LEU A 317 6.06 5.30 20.03
CA LEU A 317 5.66 5.09 21.42
C LEU A 317 5.95 6.31 22.30
N ARG A 318 7.18 6.87 22.18
CA ARG A 318 7.57 8.09 22.90
C ARG A 318 6.61 9.25 22.62
N ARG A 319 6.29 9.46 21.34
CA ARG A 319 5.38 10.53 20.91
C ARG A 319 3.97 10.35 21.45
N LEU A 320 3.41 9.13 21.26
CA LEU A 320 2.05 8.84 21.71
C LEU A 320 1.91 8.96 23.22
N ARG A 321 2.88 8.44 23.99
CA ARG A 321 2.89 8.60 25.46
C ARG A 321 3.03 10.04 25.91
N ALA A 322 3.84 10.85 25.23
CA ALA A 322 3.94 12.28 25.54
C ALA A 322 2.61 13.02 25.28
N THR A 323 1.90 12.67 24.20
CA THR A 323 0.58 13.23 23.91
C THR A 323 -0.45 12.85 24.99
N LEU A 324 -0.47 11.58 25.42
CA LEU A 324 -1.38 11.10 26.46
C LEU A 324 -1.04 11.72 27.84
N ALA A 325 0.24 11.85 28.19
CA ALA A 325 0.68 12.48 29.44
C ALA A 325 0.29 13.97 29.51
N GLY A 326 0.19 14.63 28.35
CA GLY A 326 -0.32 16.01 28.23
C GLY A 326 -1.85 16.13 28.25
N GLY A 327 -2.59 15.03 28.52
CA GLY A 327 -4.06 15.01 28.55
C GLY A 327 -4.72 14.93 27.16
N GLY A 328 -3.93 14.82 26.08
CA GLY A 328 -4.44 14.70 24.72
C GLY A 328 -4.88 13.27 24.37
N SER A 329 -5.63 13.13 23.27
CA SER A 329 -5.97 11.84 22.67
C SER A 329 -4.97 11.44 21.58
N ILE A 330 -4.87 10.15 21.23
CA ILE A 330 -4.01 9.68 20.14
C ILE A 330 -4.49 10.26 18.81
N PRO A 331 -3.67 11.10 18.13
CA PRO A 331 -4.09 11.70 16.86
C PRO A 331 -4.10 10.62 15.76
N ALA A 332 -5.19 10.52 15.00
CA ALA A 332 -5.29 9.56 13.91
C ALA A 332 -4.19 9.77 12.86
N VAL A 333 -3.82 11.02 12.59
CA VAL A 333 -2.73 11.36 11.66
C VAL A 333 -1.41 10.71 12.08
N THR A 334 -1.15 10.58 13.39
CA THR A 334 0.07 9.92 13.89
C THR A 334 0.06 8.42 13.58
N ILE A 335 -1.06 7.73 13.77
CA ILE A 335 -1.18 6.30 13.42
C ILE A 335 -1.07 6.10 11.91
N VAL A 336 -1.70 6.95 11.09
CA VAL A 336 -1.57 6.91 9.62
C VAL A 336 -0.11 7.06 9.20
N GLN A 337 0.61 8.05 9.75
CA GLN A 337 2.00 8.30 9.44
C GLN A 337 2.92 7.17 9.91
N LEU A 338 2.66 6.58 11.08
CA LEU A 338 3.41 5.43 11.58
C LEU A 338 3.20 4.20 10.71
N ALA A 339 1.96 3.92 10.29
CA ALA A 339 1.66 2.81 9.40
C ALA A 339 2.30 3.01 8.01
N ALA A 340 2.22 4.23 7.46
CA ALA A 340 2.92 4.60 6.23
C ALA A 340 4.44 4.40 6.35
N ALA A 341 5.04 4.91 7.44
CA ALA A 341 6.47 4.77 7.70
C ALA A 341 6.89 3.30 7.85
N GLY A 342 6.07 2.45 8.46
CA GLY A 342 6.33 1.01 8.57
C GLY A 342 6.42 0.33 7.20
N VAL A 343 5.46 0.61 6.30
CA VAL A 343 5.49 0.10 4.93
C VAL A 343 6.67 0.66 4.15
N LEU A 344 6.99 1.95 4.31
CA LEU A 344 8.13 2.58 3.63
C LEU A 344 9.47 2.06 4.15
N VAL A 345 9.62 1.81 5.46
CA VAL A 345 10.83 1.16 6.01
C VAL A 345 11.03 -0.20 5.36
N LEU A 346 9.97 -1.02 5.27
CA LEU A 346 10.04 -2.30 4.56
C LEU A 346 10.50 -2.11 3.10
N LEU A 347 9.93 -1.15 2.38
CA LEU A 347 10.26 -0.90 0.97
C LEU A 347 11.71 -0.46 0.77
N VAL A 348 12.21 0.49 1.58
CA VAL A 348 13.59 1.01 1.43
C VAL A 348 14.66 0.01 1.86
N THR A 349 14.31 -0.93 2.72
CA THR A 349 15.21 -1.98 3.19
C THR A 349 14.96 -3.33 2.50
N SER A 350 14.05 -3.39 1.52
CA SER A 350 13.79 -4.61 0.76
C SER A 350 14.84 -4.83 -0.32
N LYS A 351 15.26 -6.07 -0.49
CA LYS A 351 16.08 -6.52 -1.61
C LYS A 351 15.33 -6.58 -2.94
N VAL A 352 13.99 -6.49 -2.89
CA VAL A 352 13.09 -6.52 -4.04
C VAL A 352 12.22 -5.28 -4.03
N PHE A 353 12.15 -4.60 -5.16
CA PHE A 353 11.21 -3.50 -5.38
C PHE A 353 10.69 -3.54 -6.82
N SER A 354 9.58 -4.23 -7.04
CA SER A 354 8.92 -4.29 -8.34
C SER A 354 7.90 -3.17 -8.50
N ILE A 355 7.51 -2.87 -9.74
CA ILE A 355 6.54 -1.81 -10.10
C ILE A 355 5.29 -1.80 -9.22
N GLN A 356 4.74 -2.98 -8.89
CA GLN A 356 3.52 -3.11 -8.11
C GLN A 356 3.66 -2.63 -6.66
N TYR A 357 4.86 -2.51 -6.12
CA TYR A 357 5.06 -2.06 -4.74
C TYR A 357 4.68 -0.60 -4.52
N VAL A 358 4.59 0.22 -5.57
CA VAL A 358 4.04 1.57 -5.44
C VAL A 358 2.56 1.58 -5.04
N VAL A 359 1.82 0.51 -5.35
CA VAL A 359 0.42 0.36 -4.94
C VAL A 359 0.29 0.34 -3.41
N TRP A 360 1.32 -0.15 -2.69
CA TRP A 360 1.34 -0.19 -1.22
C TRP A 360 1.40 1.22 -0.60
N ILE A 361 1.92 2.19 -1.36
CA ILE A 361 2.04 3.59 -0.92
C ILE A 361 0.72 4.34 -1.13
N VAL A 362 -0.07 3.99 -2.16
CA VAL A 362 -1.28 4.71 -2.58
C VAL A 362 -2.27 5.00 -1.44
N PRO A 363 -2.64 4.02 -0.56
CA PRO A 363 -3.58 4.28 0.52
C PRO A 363 -3.11 5.37 1.48
N PHE A 364 -1.83 5.36 1.80
CA PHE A 364 -1.23 6.32 2.72
C PHE A 364 -1.00 7.67 2.06
N ALA A 365 -0.51 7.68 0.81
CA ALA A 365 -0.26 8.90 0.04
C ALA A 365 -1.51 9.78 -0.04
N ALA A 366 -2.69 9.19 -0.27
CA ALA A 366 -3.96 9.90 -0.31
C ALA A 366 -4.29 10.64 1.01
N LEU A 367 -3.77 10.14 2.14
CA LEU A 367 -4.02 10.64 3.49
C LEU A 367 -2.89 11.51 4.05
N LEU A 368 -1.69 11.50 3.45
CA LEU A 368 -0.56 12.33 3.87
C LEU A 368 -0.83 13.81 3.64
N ASP A 369 -0.23 14.67 4.48
CA ASP A 369 -0.37 16.12 4.38
C ASP A 369 0.50 16.74 3.26
N GLY A 370 0.08 17.89 2.76
CA GLY A 370 0.82 18.87 1.96
C GLY A 370 1.94 18.34 1.09
N ARG A 371 3.19 18.65 1.47
CA ARG A 371 4.38 18.31 0.69
C ARG A 371 4.69 16.81 0.64
N LYS A 372 4.31 16.06 1.69
CA LYS A 372 4.51 14.60 1.74
C LYS A 372 3.63 13.88 0.72
N PHE A 373 2.40 14.38 0.49
CA PHE A 373 1.56 13.91 -0.61
C PHE A 373 2.24 14.07 -1.96
N TRP A 374 2.77 15.25 -2.26
CA TRP A 374 3.43 15.50 -3.56
C TRP A 374 4.68 14.67 -3.75
N LEU A 375 5.45 14.44 -2.67
CA LEU A 375 6.61 13.56 -2.72
C LEU A 375 6.20 12.11 -3.01
N ALA A 376 5.16 11.61 -2.33
CA ALA A 376 4.61 10.28 -2.59
C ALA A 376 4.05 10.15 -4.01
N ALA A 377 3.33 11.17 -4.49
CA ALA A 377 2.81 11.21 -5.86
C ALA A 377 3.93 11.21 -6.91
N ALA A 378 5.04 11.93 -6.67
CA ALA A 378 6.21 11.90 -7.53
C ALA A 378 6.87 10.51 -7.58
N ILE A 379 6.98 9.80 -6.43
CA ILE A 379 7.49 8.43 -6.37
C ILE A 379 6.62 7.50 -7.23
N VAL A 380 5.29 7.60 -7.10
CA VAL A 380 4.34 6.80 -7.87
C VAL A 380 4.47 7.12 -9.37
N ALA A 381 4.50 8.41 -9.74
CA ALA A 381 4.59 8.86 -11.12
C ALA A 381 5.91 8.46 -11.80
N LEU A 382 7.03 8.47 -11.09
CA LEU A 382 8.34 8.08 -11.63
C LEU A 382 8.49 6.56 -11.84
N THR A 383 7.57 5.75 -11.30
CA THR A 383 7.69 4.29 -11.43
C THR A 383 7.30 3.80 -12.83
N ILE A 384 6.27 4.39 -13.47
CA ILE A 384 5.88 4.02 -14.84
C ILE A 384 6.97 4.26 -15.88
N PRO A 385 7.69 5.41 -15.90
CA PRO A 385 8.84 5.58 -16.77
C PRO A 385 9.91 4.50 -16.61
N ILE A 386 10.15 4.02 -15.39
CA ILE A 386 11.15 2.97 -15.14
C ILE A 386 10.63 1.63 -15.70
N HIS A 387 9.42 1.24 -15.34
CA HIS A 387 8.79 0.00 -15.81
C HIS A 387 7.32 0.26 -16.19
N PRO A 388 6.91 0.00 -17.41
CA PRO A 388 7.64 -0.77 -18.43
C PRO A 388 8.43 0.06 -19.45
N LEU A 389 8.30 1.39 -19.49
CA LEU A 389 8.72 2.20 -20.64
C LEU A 389 10.24 2.17 -20.91
N LEU A 390 11.06 2.22 -19.86
CA LEU A 390 12.51 2.25 -19.95
C LEU A 390 13.15 0.95 -19.44
N TYR A 391 12.37 -0.10 -19.20
CA TYR A 391 12.85 -1.28 -18.50
C TYR A 391 13.97 -2.01 -19.26
N ASP A 392 13.80 -2.24 -20.56
CA ASP A 392 14.83 -2.88 -21.40
C ASP A 392 16.12 -2.04 -21.43
N ARG A 393 16.00 -0.71 -21.47
CA ARG A 393 17.13 0.21 -21.38
C ARG A 393 17.76 0.25 -20.00
N LEU A 394 16.95 0.01 -18.93
CA LEU A 394 17.47 -0.15 -17.58
C LEU A 394 18.31 -1.43 -17.46
N VAL A 395 17.83 -2.53 -18.03
CA VAL A 395 18.56 -3.81 -18.09
C VAL A 395 19.84 -3.65 -18.91
N ALA A 396 19.79 -2.87 -20.01
CA ALA A 396 20.98 -2.50 -20.80
C ALA A 396 21.88 -1.46 -20.08
N GLN A 397 21.51 -1.00 -18.89
CA GLN A 397 22.25 -0.06 -18.04
C GLN A 397 22.49 1.33 -18.66
N ASP A 398 21.56 1.78 -19.52
CA ASP A 398 21.61 3.13 -20.05
C ASP A 398 21.55 4.16 -18.90
N ALA A 399 22.27 5.28 -19.09
CA ALA A 399 22.38 6.32 -18.06
C ALA A 399 21.03 6.91 -17.63
N LEU A 400 20.14 7.22 -18.58
CA LEU A 400 18.84 7.85 -18.28
C LEU A 400 17.97 6.99 -17.34
N PRO A 401 17.65 5.73 -17.64
CA PRO A 401 16.82 4.92 -16.73
C PRO A 401 17.52 4.64 -15.39
N VAL A 402 18.83 4.47 -15.33
CA VAL A 402 19.59 4.32 -14.08
C VAL A 402 19.46 5.57 -13.22
N LEU A 403 19.55 6.77 -13.79
CA LEU A 403 19.37 8.03 -13.06
C LEU A 403 17.93 8.23 -12.60
N VAL A 404 16.94 7.94 -13.45
CA VAL A 404 15.49 8.03 -13.07
C VAL A 404 15.16 7.06 -11.96
N LEU A 405 15.68 5.82 -12.01
CA LEU A 405 15.53 4.83 -10.95
C LEU A 405 16.09 5.34 -9.62
N ASN A 406 17.33 5.86 -9.64
CA ASN A 406 17.97 6.35 -8.42
C ASN A 406 17.33 7.62 -7.88
N LEU A 407 16.79 8.49 -8.74
CA LEU A 407 15.97 9.63 -8.32
C LEU A 407 14.70 9.14 -7.58
N ARG A 408 13.94 8.20 -8.16
CA ARG A 408 12.76 7.60 -7.51
C ARG A 408 13.14 6.98 -6.16
N ASN A 409 14.24 6.25 -6.11
CA ASN A 409 14.75 5.60 -4.90
C ASN A 409 15.15 6.63 -3.83
N ALA A 410 15.83 7.70 -4.22
CA ALA A 410 16.21 8.80 -3.31
C ALA A 410 14.97 9.52 -2.74
N LEU A 411 13.94 9.77 -3.56
CA LEU A 411 12.69 10.35 -3.10
C LEU A 411 11.97 9.42 -2.10
N LEU A 412 12.00 8.10 -2.33
CA LEU A 412 11.42 7.10 -1.43
C LEU A 412 12.13 7.08 -0.07
N VAL A 413 13.47 7.08 -0.08
CA VAL A 413 14.29 7.20 1.14
C VAL A 413 14.00 8.54 1.84
N GLY A 414 13.95 9.64 1.09
CA GLY A 414 13.63 10.97 1.61
C GLY A 414 12.27 11.03 2.29
N LEU A 415 11.22 10.45 1.69
CA LEU A 415 9.89 10.38 2.31
C LEU A 415 9.91 9.53 3.59
N THR A 416 10.61 8.40 3.57
CA THR A 416 10.75 7.52 4.74
C THR A 416 11.41 8.27 5.90
N LEU A 417 12.56 8.88 5.64
CA LEU A 417 13.29 9.67 6.64
C LEU A 417 12.44 10.83 7.15
N TRP A 418 11.74 11.54 6.28
CA TRP A 418 10.86 12.64 6.68
C TRP A 418 9.79 12.18 7.67
N LEU A 419 9.10 11.07 7.38
CA LEU A 419 8.09 10.53 8.30
C LEU A 419 8.69 10.11 9.64
N VAL A 420 9.87 9.48 9.63
CA VAL A 420 10.57 9.05 10.86
C VAL A 420 11.03 10.27 11.67
N ILE A 421 11.62 11.27 11.04
CA ILE A 421 12.07 12.50 11.71
C ILE A 421 10.89 13.29 12.30
N ASP A 422 9.78 13.39 11.57
CA ASP A 422 8.55 14.05 12.08
C ASP A 422 8.03 13.38 13.36
N MET A 423 8.21 12.05 13.51
CA MET A 423 7.86 11.36 14.74
C MET A 423 8.72 11.80 15.91
N GLY A 424 10.01 12.13 15.68
CA GLY A 424 10.94 12.57 16.71
C GLY A 424 10.83 14.06 17.08
N LEU A 425 10.59 14.94 16.10
CA LEU A 425 10.71 16.40 16.25
C LEU A 425 9.43 17.10 16.70
N ARG A 426 8.25 16.64 16.30
CA ARG A 426 7.00 17.32 16.68
C ARG A 426 6.71 17.08 18.16
N ARG A 427 6.94 18.10 18.99
CA ARG A 427 6.43 18.14 20.38
C ARG A 427 4.89 18.01 20.34
N ALA A 428 4.32 17.31 21.33
CA ALA A 428 2.88 17.31 21.54
C ALA A 428 2.41 18.77 21.72
N LEU A 429 1.71 19.32 20.72
CA LEU A 429 1.07 20.62 20.88
C LEU A 429 -0.16 20.44 21.77
N PRO A 430 -0.35 21.29 22.81
CA PRO A 430 -1.58 21.29 23.59
C PRO A 430 -2.80 21.56 22.69
N GLU A 431 -3.90 20.86 22.93
CA GLU A 431 -5.16 21.03 22.16
C GLU A 431 -5.69 22.47 22.11
N SER A 432 -5.33 23.30 23.09
CA SER A 432 -5.67 24.71 23.14
C SER A 432 -5.12 25.54 21.96
N GLN A 433 -3.95 25.15 21.42
CA GLN A 433 -3.36 25.86 20.27
C GLN A 433 -3.89 25.36 18.91
N MET A 434 -4.57 24.23 18.87
CA MET A 434 -5.22 23.72 17.64
C MET A 434 -6.62 24.32 17.42
N ARG A 435 -7.26 24.90 18.45
CA ARG A 435 -8.58 25.53 18.35
C ARG A 435 -8.54 27.00 17.98
N ASP A 436 -7.47 27.68 18.34
CA ASP A 436 -7.37 29.14 18.17
C ASP A 436 -6.50 29.47 16.96
N GLY A 437 -6.84 29.22 15.76
CA GLY A 437 -6.12 29.52 14.52
C GLY A 437 -5.39 30.90 14.43
N THR A 438 -4.78 31.35 15.52
CA THR A 438 -3.99 32.58 15.65
C THR A 438 -2.51 32.22 15.42
N PRO A 439 -1.88 32.75 14.38
CA PRO A 439 -0.44 32.65 14.23
C PRO A 439 0.24 33.35 15.41
N ALA A 440 1.10 32.62 16.15
CA ALA A 440 1.97 33.24 17.14
C ALA A 440 2.82 34.30 16.43
N MET A 441 2.51 35.58 16.70
CA MET A 441 3.38 36.67 16.34
C MET A 441 4.60 36.57 17.25
N THR A 442 5.71 36.09 16.68
CA THR A 442 7.04 36.17 17.28
C THR A 442 7.46 37.63 17.29
N GLY A 443 7.53 38.23 18.49
CA GLY A 443 8.32 39.42 18.73
C GLY A 443 9.81 39.11 18.81
#